data_dddc0e9b5fc84db899c1fb98aae44602
#
_entry.id   dddc0e9b5fc84db899c1fb98aae44602
#
_cell.length_a   1.000
_cell.length_b   1.000
_cell.length_c   1.000
_cell.angle_alpha   90.00
_cell.angle_beta   90.00
_cell.angle_gamma   90.00
#
_symmetry.space_group_name_H-M   'P 1'
#
loop_
_entity.id
_entity.type
_entity.pdbx_description
1 polymer ?
#
loop_
_entity_poly.entity_id
_entity_poly.type
_entity_poly.pdbx_seq_one_letter_code
_entity_poly.pdbx_strand_id
1 'polypeptide(L)'
;RLLGLVLLEKMNRMKKKAIIVSGYFNPIHKGHIEYFNNAKKLADELFVIVNSDYQRLLKGSKKFQEEEERMFIVSNIKAVDKVILSIDKNRTVCKTLKLIFNKYETEYELFFANGGDQNNDTIPERSICEKVGITLVDGLGDKVQSSSWLLKNYEKNE
;
A
#
# COMPACT_ATOMS: atom_id res chain seq x y z
N ARG A 1 -1.14 -5.14 36.58
CA ARG A 1 -1.28 -4.09 35.54
C ARG A 1 0.03 -3.77 34.85
N LEU A 2 1.06 -3.44 35.64
CA LEU A 2 2.39 -3.18 35.08
C LEU A 2 2.95 -4.39 34.34
N LEU A 3 2.75 -5.57 34.92
CA LEU A 3 3.16 -6.84 34.33
C LEU A 3 2.44 -7.11 33.00
N GLY A 4 1.16 -6.79 32.92
CA GLY A 4 0.37 -6.92 31.70
C GLY A 4 0.86 -5.99 30.61
N LEU A 5 1.23 -4.74 30.93
CA LEU A 5 1.78 -3.79 29.97
C LEU A 5 3.14 -4.23 29.44
N VAL A 6 4.01 -4.74 30.33
CA VAL A 6 5.33 -5.25 29.95
C VAL A 6 5.20 -6.47 29.01
N LEU A 7 4.25 -7.37 29.32
CA LEU A 7 3.97 -8.52 28.45
C LEU A 7 3.45 -8.10 27.08
N LEU A 8 2.53 -7.12 27.04
CA LEU A 8 1.99 -6.60 25.80
C LEU A 8 3.09 -5.97 24.94
N GLU A 9 3.96 -5.17 25.53
CA GLU A 9 5.11 -4.58 24.85
C GLU A 9 6.07 -5.65 24.32
N LYS A 10 6.32 -6.71 25.09
CA LYS A 10 7.14 -7.84 24.67
C LYS A 10 6.52 -8.56 23.50
N MET A 11 5.20 -8.81 23.55
CA MET A 11 4.46 -9.47 22.46
C MET A 11 4.50 -8.63 21.19
N ASN A 12 4.33 -7.31 21.29
CA ASN A 12 4.41 -6.42 20.13
C ASN A 12 5.81 -6.39 19.52
N ARG A 13 6.85 -6.44 20.37
CA ARG A 13 8.24 -6.52 19.88
C ARG A 13 8.56 -7.83 19.19
N MET A 14 7.85 -8.90 19.52
CA MET A 14 8.02 -10.21 18.88
C MET A 14 7.30 -10.34 17.55
N LYS A 15 6.33 -9.46 17.28
CA LYS A 15 5.65 -9.45 15.99
C LYS A 15 6.56 -8.91 14.91
N LYS A 16 6.45 -9.50 13.73
CA LYS A 16 7.08 -8.94 12.54
C LYS A 16 6.37 -7.65 12.15
N LYS A 17 7.09 -6.76 11.51
CA LYS A 17 6.51 -5.55 10.96
C LYS A 17 6.17 -5.78 9.50
N ALA A 18 4.94 -5.43 9.11
CA ALA A 18 4.53 -5.44 7.72
C ALA A 18 4.04 -4.06 7.33
N ILE A 19 4.54 -3.55 6.21
CA ILE A 19 4.11 -2.28 5.67
C ILE A 19 3.22 -2.52 4.45
N ILE A 20 2.10 -1.82 4.41
CA ILE A 20 1.09 -1.95 3.36
C ILE A 20 1.18 -0.72 2.46
N VAL A 21 1.24 -0.95 1.16
CA VAL A 21 1.14 0.11 0.16
C VAL A 21 0.02 -0.25 -0.80
N SER A 22 -0.52 0.72 -1.52
CA SER A 22 -1.59 0.49 -2.48
C SER A 22 -1.35 1.25 -3.77
N GLY A 23 -1.93 0.77 -4.85
CA GLY A 23 -1.86 1.44 -6.12
C GLY A 23 -2.55 0.66 -7.23
N TYR A 24 -2.65 1.29 -8.38
CA TYR A 24 -3.24 0.69 -9.58
C TYR A 24 -2.21 -0.11 -10.39
N PHE A 25 -0.98 0.39 -10.48
CA PHE A 25 0.11 -0.26 -11.23
C PHE A 25 -0.31 -0.61 -12.66
N ASN A 26 -0.81 0.38 -13.36
CA ASN A 26 -1.49 0.22 -14.66
C ASN A 26 -0.89 1.15 -15.74
N PRO A 27 0.35 0.93 -16.22
CA PRO A 27 1.25 -0.17 -15.84
C PRO A 27 2.15 0.17 -14.64
N ILE A 28 2.85 -0.83 -14.15
CA ILE A 28 3.93 -0.65 -13.19
C ILE A 28 5.14 -0.03 -13.90
N HIS A 29 5.90 0.79 -13.19
CA HIS A 29 7.10 1.42 -13.71
C HIS A 29 8.18 1.53 -12.63
N LYS A 30 9.35 2.06 -13.02
CA LYS A 30 10.51 2.17 -12.13
C LYS A 30 10.18 2.89 -10.82
N GLY A 31 9.39 3.94 -10.87
CA GLY A 31 8.99 4.69 -9.66
C GLY A 31 8.24 3.84 -8.64
N HIS A 32 7.39 2.94 -9.11
CA HIS A 32 6.69 1.99 -8.24
C HIS A 32 7.67 1.03 -7.57
N ILE A 33 8.64 0.53 -8.33
CA ILE A 33 9.65 -0.40 -7.80
C ILE A 33 10.52 0.30 -6.75
N GLU A 34 10.94 1.52 -7.01
CA GLU A 34 11.70 2.32 -6.04
C GLU A 34 10.88 2.54 -4.76
N TYR A 35 9.60 2.84 -4.91
CA TYR A 35 8.67 3.00 -3.80
C TYR A 35 8.56 1.71 -2.97
N PHE A 36 8.43 0.56 -3.65
CA PHE A 36 8.40 -0.73 -2.96
C PHE A 36 9.69 -1.01 -2.20
N ASN A 37 10.82 -0.73 -2.81
CA ASN A 37 12.12 -0.92 -2.16
C ASN A 37 12.26 -0.04 -0.93
N ASN A 38 11.82 1.21 -1.00
CA ASN A 38 11.87 2.13 0.13
C ASN A 38 10.92 1.70 1.25
N ALA A 39 9.72 1.25 0.89
CA ALA A 39 8.76 0.73 1.88
C ALA A 39 9.32 -0.52 2.58
N LYS A 40 9.88 -1.44 1.82
CA LYS A 40 10.45 -2.68 2.36
C LYS A 40 11.54 -2.43 3.40
N LYS A 41 12.32 -1.36 3.24
CA LYS A 41 13.36 -1.00 4.21
C LYS A 41 12.83 -0.67 5.59
N LEU A 42 11.56 -0.30 5.69
CA LEU A 42 10.94 0.12 6.95
C LEU A 42 10.29 -1.02 7.72
N ALA A 43 10.20 -2.20 7.13
CA ALA A 43 9.51 -3.33 7.73
C ALA A 43 10.15 -4.66 7.31
N ASP A 44 9.72 -5.73 7.95
CA ASP A 44 10.19 -7.09 7.60
C ASP A 44 9.56 -7.58 6.32
N GLU A 45 8.28 -7.23 6.09
CA GLU A 45 7.53 -7.64 4.91
C GLU A 45 6.78 -6.46 4.28
N LEU A 46 6.60 -6.55 2.98
CA LEU A 46 5.84 -5.59 2.19
C LEU A 46 4.57 -6.26 1.64
N PHE A 47 3.42 -5.70 1.99
CA PHE A 47 2.12 -6.10 1.48
C PHE A 47 1.64 -5.06 0.49
N VAL A 48 1.27 -5.47 -0.71
CA VAL A 48 0.82 -4.55 -1.74
C VAL A 48 -0.65 -4.80 -2.06
N ILE A 49 -1.47 -3.76 -1.90
CA ILE A 49 -2.87 -3.78 -2.32
C ILE A 49 -2.91 -3.30 -3.77
N VAL A 50 -3.45 -4.12 -4.65
CA VAL A 50 -3.69 -3.75 -6.04
C VAL A 50 -5.14 -3.30 -6.17
N ASN A 51 -5.35 -2.08 -6.63
CA ASN A 51 -6.70 -1.57 -6.87
C ASN A 51 -7.37 -2.37 -7.99
N SER A 52 -8.65 -2.66 -7.82
CA SER A 52 -9.40 -3.52 -8.73
C SER A 52 -9.74 -2.84 -10.05
N ASP A 53 -10.15 -3.62 -11.04
CA ASP A 53 -10.66 -3.10 -12.31
C ASP A 53 -11.92 -2.27 -12.09
N TYR A 54 -12.76 -2.66 -11.14
CA TYR A 54 -13.92 -1.87 -10.76
C TYR A 54 -13.51 -0.46 -10.30
N GLN A 55 -12.50 -0.37 -9.44
CA GLN A 55 -11.98 0.91 -8.96
C GLN A 55 -11.34 1.72 -10.09
N ARG A 56 -10.68 1.05 -11.02
CA ARG A 56 -10.10 1.71 -12.21
C ARG A 56 -11.20 2.39 -13.03
N LEU A 57 -12.33 1.71 -13.20
CA LEU A 57 -13.48 2.30 -13.90
C LEU A 57 -14.01 3.53 -13.17
N LEU A 58 -14.11 3.48 -11.84
CA LEU A 58 -14.54 4.63 -11.03
C LEU A 58 -13.58 5.81 -11.18
N LYS A 59 -12.28 5.55 -11.27
CA LYS A 59 -11.26 6.57 -11.46
C LYS A 59 -11.29 7.16 -12.88
N GLY A 60 -11.87 6.45 -13.84
CA GLY A 60 -11.91 6.87 -15.23
C GLY A 60 -10.60 6.63 -15.99
N SER A 61 -9.71 5.83 -15.44
CA SER A 61 -8.45 5.48 -16.10
C SER A 61 -8.67 4.46 -17.21
N LYS A 62 -7.90 4.59 -18.27
CA LYS A 62 -7.91 3.61 -19.36
C LYS A 62 -7.34 2.29 -18.85
N LYS A 63 -7.93 1.21 -19.33
CA LYS A 63 -7.42 -0.13 -19.06
C LYS A 63 -6.14 -0.35 -19.87
N PHE A 64 -5.06 -0.63 -19.17
CA PHE A 64 -3.81 -1.09 -19.79
C PHE A 64 -3.63 -2.59 -19.54
N GLN A 65 -3.81 -3.00 -18.29
CA GLN A 65 -3.73 -4.41 -17.87
C GLN A 65 -4.88 -4.72 -16.93
N GLU A 66 -5.39 -5.94 -17.01
CA GLU A 66 -6.43 -6.41 -16.10
C GLU A 66 -5.86 -6.65 -14.71
N GLU A 67 -6.73 -6.66 -13.72
CA GLU A 67 -6.32 -6.79 -12.32
C GLU A 67 -5.50 -8.05 -12.04
N GLU A 68 -5.85 -9.17 -12.69
CA GLU A 68 -5.13 -10.43 -12.52
C GLU A 68 -3.69 -10.34 -13.04
N GLU A 69 -3.51 -9.72 -14.20
CA GLU A 69 -2.18 -9.49 -14.76
C GLU A 69 -1.35 -8.54 -13.90
N ARG A 70 -1.98 -7.47 -13.42
CA ARG A 70 -1.30 -6.51 -12.54
C ARG A 70 -0.86 -7.17 -11.23
N MET A 71 -1.73 -8.00 -10.65
CA MET A 71 -1.39 -8.76 -9.45
C MET A 71 -0.24 -9.73 -9.69
N PHE A 72 -0.25 -10.42 -10.82
CA PHE A 72 0.81 -11.35 -11.19
C PHE A 72 2.15 -10.63 -11.31
N ILE A 73 2.19 -9.52 -12.01
CA ILE A 73 3.43 -8.74 -12.19
C ILE A 73 3.94 -8.26 -10.82
N VAL A 74 3.08 -7.67 -10.01
CA VAL A 74 3.46 -7.16 -8.68
C VAL A 74 3.98 -8.28 -7.79
N SER A 75 3.35 -9.47 -7.84
CA SER A 75 3.77 -10.61 -7.02
C SER A 75 5.17 -11.11 -7.35
N ASN A 76 5.69 -10.79 -8.52
CA ASN A 76 7.01 -11.20 -8.97
C ASN A 76 8.09 -10.12 -8.72
N ILE A 77 7.73 -9.01 -8.13
CA ILE A 77 8.68 -7.97 -7.73
C ILE A 77 9.41 -8.44 -6.46
N LYS A 78 10.73 -8.37 -6.48
CA LYS A 78 11.58 -8.90 -5.42
C LYS A 78 11.22 -8.39 -4.03
N ALA A 79 10.87 -7.12 -3.90
CA ALA A 79 10.57 -6.50 -2.61
C ALA A 79 9.20 -6.90 -2.05
N VAL A 80 8.31 -7.45 -2.86
CA VAL A 80 6.91 -7.72 -2.50
C VAL A 80 6.78 -9.11 -1.88
N ASP A 81 6.21 -9.17 -0.69
CA ASP A 81 5.98 -10.43 0.03
C ASP A 81 4.56 -10.96 -0.16
N LYS A 82 3.56 -10.07 -0.15
CA LYS A 82 2.16 -10.46 -0.35
C LYS A 82 1.45 -9.45 -1.25
N VAL A 83 0.55 -9.94 -2.09
CA VAL A 83 -0.29 -9.12 -2.97
C VAL A 83 -1.75 -9.38 -2.63
N ILE A 84 -2.51 -8.33 -2.43
CA ILE A 84 -3.93 -8.40 -2.07
C ILE A 84 -4.73 -7.57 -3.07
N LEU A 85 -5.75 -8.16 -3.68
CA LEU A 85 -6.67 -7.41 -4.52
C LEU A 85 -7.64 -6.63 -3.65
N SER A 86 -7.83 -5.35 -3.96
CA SER A 86 -8.78 -4.51 -3.22
C SER A 86 -10.21 -5.05 -3.34
N ILE A 87 -10.90 -5.11 -2.21
CA ILE A 87 -12.31 -5.51 -2.15
C ILE A 87 -13.26 -4.31 -2.09
N ASP A 88 -12.71 -3.11 -2.03
CA ASP A 88 -13.50 -1.88 -1.90
C ASP A 88 -14.28 -1.58 -3.18
N LYS A 89 -15.47 -1.01 -3.02
CA LYS A 89 -16.35 -0.58 -4.11
C LYS A 89 -16.38 0.93 -4.30
N ASN A 90 -15.44 1.63 -3.66
CA ASN A 90 -15.18 3.04 -3.87
C ASN A 90 -13.70 3.22 -4.22
N ARG A 91 -13.23 4.46 -4.27
CA ARG A 91 -11.83 4.74 -4.67
C ARG A 91 -10.82 4.59 -3.53
N THR A 92 -11.27 4.17 -2.36
CA THR A 92 -10.41 3.97 -1.18
C THR A 92 -10.02 2.48 -1.05
N VAL A 93 -9.16 2.18 -0.08
CA VAL A 93 -8.83 0.80 0.29
C VAL A 93 -9.17 0.51 1.76
N CYS A 94 -10.16 1.22 2.29
CA CYS A 94 -10.52 1.14 3.70
C CYS A 94 -10.98 -0.25 4.13
N LYS A 95 -11.86 -0.88 3.36
CA LYS A 95 -12.34 -2.24 3.66
C LYS A 95 -11.23 -3.26 3.53
N THR A 96 -10.36 -3.10 2.55
CA THR A 96 -9.21 -3.98 2.33
C THR A 96 -8.24 -3.88 3.49
N LEU A 97 -7.96 -2.67 3.99
CA LEU A 97 -7.11 -2.48 5.16
C LEU A 97 -7.68 -3.15 6.39
N LYS A 98 -8.98 -3.04 6.61
CA LYS A 98 -9.64 -3.72 7.72
C LYS A 98 -9.53 -5.25 7.60
N LEU A 99 -9.71 -5.77 6.39
CA LEU A 99 -9.55 -7.20 6.12
C LEU A 99 -8.14 -7.68 6.43
N ILE A 100 -7.14 -6.95 6.00
CA ILE A 100 -5.73 -7.26 6.25
C ILE A 100 -5.44 -7.23 7.75
N PHE A 101 -5.92 -6.20 8.45
CA PHE A 101 -5.75 -6.11 9.89
C PHE A 101 -6.35 -7.33 10.60
N ASN A 102 -7.59 -7.67 10.29
CA ASN A 102 -8.27 -8.81 10.93
C ASN A 102 -7.54 -10.14 10.66
N LYS A 103 -6.95 -10.29 9.49
CA LYS A 103 -6.27 -11.52 9.11
C LYS A 103 -4.87 -11.64 9.72
N TYR A 104 -4.15 -10.54 9.86
CA TYR A 104 -2.72 -10.55 10.17
C TYR A 104 -2.34 -9.90 11.50
N GLU A 105 -3.29 -9.33 12.25
CA GLU A 105 -2.99 -8.58 13.48
C GLU A 105 -2.23 -9.38 14.55
N THR A 106 -2.44 -10.69 14.59
CA THR A 106 -1.78 -11.54 15.59
C THR A 106 -0.32 -11.82 15.27
N GLU A 107 0.05 -11.77 13.98
CA GLU A 107 1.40 -12.10 13.54
C GLU A 107 2.23 -10.85 13.24
N TYR A 108 1.57 -9.75 12.85
CA TYR A 108 2.25 -8.55 12.37
C TYR A 108 1.80 -7.30 13.09
N GLU A 109 2.76 -6.42 13.33
CA GLU A 109 2.50 -5.01 13.58
C GLU A 109 2.36 -4.35 12.21
N LEU A 110 1.19 -3.76 11.92
CA LEU A 110 0.85 -3.29 10.59
C LEU A 110 1.02 -1.78 10.45
N PHE A 111 1.60 -1.39 9.32
CA PHE A 111 1.80 0.00 8.91
C PHE A 111 1.15 0.21 7.55
N PHE A 112 0.64 1.39 7.31
CA PHE A 112 0.13 1.78 5.99
C PHE A 112 0.85 3.03 5.54
N ALA A 113 1.46 2.97 4.36
CA ALA A 113 2.18 4.08 3.78
C ALA A 113 1.45 4.58 2.54
N ASN A 114 1.33 5.89 2.44
CA ASN A 114 0.92 6.52 1.20
C ASN A 114 2.16 7.03 0.48
N GLY A 115 2.10 7.02 -0.83
CA GLY A 115 3.20 7.51 -1.66
C GLY A 115 2.89 8.86 -2.25
N GLY A 116 3.94 9.59 -2.56
CA GLY A 116 3.85 10.77 -3.40
C GLY A 116 3.25 12.00 -2.76
N ASP A 117 2.21 12.51 -3.39
CA ASP A 117 1.68 13.84 -3.13
C ASP A 117 0.71 13.90 -1.95
N GLN A 118 0.29 12.75 -1.43
CA GLN A 118 -0.65 12.69 -0.33
C GLN A 118 0.08 12.62 1.01
N ASN A 119 -0.42 13.32 2.00
CA ASN A 119 0.04 13.18 3.37
C ASN A 119 -1.03 12.47 4.21
N ASN A 120 -0.66 12.02 5.40
CA ASN A 120 -1.54 11.23 6.26
C ASN A 120 -2.80 11.99 6.72
N ASP A 121 -2.79 13.32 6.66
CA ASP A 121 -3.94 14.14 7.07
C ASP A 121 -5.03 14.19 6.01
N THR A 122 -4.69 13.94 4.76
CA THR A 122 -5.62 14.09 3.63
C THR A 122 -6.08 12.76 3.02
N ILE A 123 -5.50 11.63 3.41
CA ILE A 123 -5.89 10.33 2.85
C ILE A 123 -7.18 9.83 3.50
N PRO A 124 -8.10 9.24 2.70
CA PRO A 124 -9.37 8.72 3.22
C PRO A 124 -9.21 7.58 4.22
N GLU A 125 -8.11 6.85 4.13
CA GLU A 125 -7.83 5.67 4.93
C GLU A 125 -7.39 5.97 6.36
N ARG A 126 -7.09 7.24 6.67
CA ARG A 126 -6.63 7.63 8.01
C ARG A 126 -7.58 7.18 9.12
N SER A 127 -8.87 7.40 8.91
CA SER A 127 -9.89 7.06 9.93
C SER A 127 -9.90 5.58 10.27
N ILE A 128 -9.86 4.71 9.25
CA ILE A 128 -9.88 3.27 9.49
C ILE A 128 -8.58 2.79 10.13
N CYS A 129 -7.44 3.32 9.70
CA CYS A 129 -6.15 2.96 10.28
C CYS A 129 -6.07 3.31 11.76
N GLU A 130 -6.51 4.50 12.14
CA GLU A 130 -6.54 4.92 13.55
C GLU A 130 -7.50 4.05 14.37
N LYS A 131 -8.64 3.70 13.78
CA LYS A 131 -9.66 2.90 14.45
C LYS A 131 -9.20 1.48 14.76
N VAL A 132 -8.54 0.83 13.82
CA VAL A 132 -8.15 -0.58 13.99
C VAL A 132 -6.76 -0.76 14.59
N GLY A 133 -5.88 0.22 14.49
CA GLY A 133 -4.53 0.14 15.03
C GLY A 133 -3.44 -0.10 13.99
N ILE A 134 -3.66 0.35 12.76
CA ILE A 134 -2.63 0.39 11.73
C ILE A 134 -1.91 1.73 11.83
N THR A 135 -0.59 1.71 11.95
CA THR A 135 0.22 2.91 12.06
C THR A 135 0.43 3.53 10.67
N LEU A 136 0.14 4.81 10.54
CA LEU A 136 0.35 5.54 9.31
C LEU A 136 1.80 5.95 9.15
N VAL A 137 2.33 5.79 7.95
CA VAL A 137 3.69 6.22 7.59
C VAL A 137 3.58 7.26 6.50
N ASP A 138 4.16 8.43 6.75
CA ASP A 138 4.14 9.56 5.83
C ASP A 138 5.52 9.75 5.18
N GLY A 139 5.53 10.38 4.03
CA GLY A 139 6.77 10.83 3.40
C GLY A 139 7.71 9.73 2.94
N LEU A 140 7.19 8.63 2.42
CA LEU A 140 7.98 7.49 1.96
C LEU A 140 8.74 7.79 0.66
N GLY A 141 9.29 8.96 0.58
CA GLY A 141 10.06 9.42 -0.55
C GLY A 141 9.24 10.28 -1.49
N ASP A 142 9.96 11.15 -2.16
CA ASP A 142 9.39 11.98 -3.18
C ASP A 142 8.94 11.11 -4.36
N LYS A 143 7.78 11.43 -4.89
CA LYS A 143 7.25 10.74 -6.06
C LYS A 143 8.11 11.09 -7.27
N VAL A 144 9.07 10.24 -7.55
CA VAL A 144 10.01 10.47 -8.64
C VAL A 144 9.34 10.30 -9.99
N GLN A 145 8.44 9.31 -10.10
CA GLN A 145 7.73 9.03 -11.34
C GLN A 145 6.31 8.54 -11.07
N SER A 146 5.40 8.88 -11.97
CA SER A 146 4.06 8.29 -12.03
C SER A 146 3.72 8.07 -13.49
N SER A 147 2.75 7.20 -13.77
CA SER A 147 2.30 6.97 -15.15
C SER A 147 1.82 8.26 -15.81
N SER A 148 1.09 9.09 -15.08
CA SER A 148 0.62 10.39 -15.58
C SER A 148 1.76 11.34 -15.88
N TRP A 149 2.76 11.38 -15.00
CA TRP A 149 3.93 12.25 -15.17
C TRP A 149 4.77 11.81 -16.38
N LEU A 150 4.98 10.50 -16.54
CA LEU A 150 5.72 9.96 -17.68
C LEU A 150 5.05 10.29 -19.01
N LEU A 151 3.74 10.13 -19.10
CA LEU A 151 2.96 10.47 -20.29
C LEU A 151 3.05 11.96 -20.58
N LYS A 152 2.94 12.81 -19.57
CA LYS A 152 3.04 14.27 -19.71
C LYS A 152 4.40 14.71 -20.22
N ASN A 153 5.47 14.10 -19.72
CA ASN A 153 6.82 14.43 -20.17
C ASN A 153 7.10 13.92 -21.57
N TYR A 154 6.55 12.78 -21.94
CA TYR A 154 6.66 12.25 -23.30
C TYR A 154 6.01 13.21 -24.32
N GLU A 155 4.81 13.69 -24.03
CA GLU A 155 4.08 14.63 -24.88
C GLU A 155 4.84 15.96 -25.07
N LYS A 156 5.55 16.43 -24.05
CA LYS A 156 6.33 17.67 -24.11
C LYS A 156 7.57 17.56 -25.00
N ASN A 157 8.09 16.36 -25.18
CA ASN A 157 9.32 16.12 -25.95
C ASN A 157 9.04 15.80 -27.43
N GLU A 158 7.78 15.69 -27.82
CA GLU A 158 7.34 15.58 -29.19
C GLU A 158 7.05 16.96 -29.79
#